data_0acbfe5c2dbccec5cb1016a8a4ce99f8
#
_entry.id   0acbfe5c2dbccec5cb1016a8a4ce99f8
#
_cell.length_a   1.000
_cell.length_b   1.000
_cell.length_c   1.000
_cell.angle_alpha   90.00
_cell.angle_beta   90.00
_cell.angle_gamma   90.00
#
_symmetry.space_group_name_H-M   'P 1'
#
loop_
_entity.id
_entity.type
_entity.pdbx_description
1 polymer ?
#
loop_
_entity_poly.entity_id
_entity_poly.type
_entity_poly.pdbx_seq_one_letter_code
_entity_poly.pdbx_strand_id
1 'polypeptide(L)'
;PSNACRMDDRRVHIYYENALKFIRKCEDEYDLIIVDSSDPFGPSEGLFTREFYGSCYNALREDGIMVNQQGSPFYAEDATAMQRSHQRIATTFPISKVYQAHIPTFAAGYWLFGFASKKYHPINDLDANQWNALNMRTRYYTTRLHVGAFYLPAFLEEMLREVEEK
;
A
#
# COMPACT_ATOMS: atom_id res chain seq x y z
N PRO A 1 21.57 -7.40 11.69
CA PRO A 1 20.26 -6.96 12.15
C PRO A 1 19.17 -7.86 11.62
N SER A 2 18.13 -8.12 12.41
CA SER A 2 17.07 -9.09 12.08
C SER A 2 16.28 -8.75 10.82
N ASN A 3 16.16 -7.46 10.48
CA ASN A 3 15.35 -6.99 9.35
C ASN A 3 16.08 -6.99 8.00
N ALA A 4 17.41 -7.19 7.99
CA ALA A 4 18.21 -7.14 6.77
C ALA A 4 19.09 -8.41 6.62
N CYS A 5 18.75 -9.49 7.29
CA CYS A 5 19.57 -10.70 7.34
C CYS A 5 19.59 -11.50 6.02
N ARG A 6 18.80 -11.10 5.03
CA ARG A 6 18.71 -11.76 3.72
C ARG A 6 18.94 -10.80 2.55
N MET A 7 19.50 -9.63 2.80
CA MET A 7 19.79 -8.66 1.72
C MET A 7 20.83 -9.16 0.72
N ASP A 8 21.62 -10.14 1.09
CA ASP A 8 22.61 -10.84 0.26
C ASP A 8 22.07 -12.10 -0.44
N ASP A 9 20.78 -12.41 -0.28
CA ASP A 9 20.15 -13.55 -0.98
C ASP A 9 20.17 -13.28 -2.50
N ARG A 10 20.52 -14.30 -3.29
CA ARG A 10 20.62 -14.22 -4.75
C ARG A 10 19.34 -13.77 -5.48
N ARG A 11 18.20 -13.82 -4.80
CA ARG A 11 16.90 -13.37 -5.32
C ARG A 11 16.68 -11.88 -5.09
N VAL A 12 17.53 -11.22 -4.28
CA VAL A 12 17.41 -9.79 -3.97
C VAL A 12 18.28 -9.00 -4.95
N HIS A 13 17.65 -8.09 -5.66
CA HIS A 13 18.32 -7.16 -6.56
C HIS A 13 18.10 -5.74 -6.05
N ILE A 14 19.17 -5.04 -5.71
CA ILE A 14 19.14 -3.68 -5.15
C ILE A 14 19.51 -2.69 -6.25
N TYR A 15 18.63 -1.71 -6.48
CA TYR A 15 18.83 -0.62 -7.42
C TYR A 15 18.88 0.73 -6.67
N TYR A 16 19.90 1.53 -6.94
CA TYR A 16 20.08 2.87 -6.35
C TYR A 16 19.72 3.92 -7.40
N GLU A 17 18.43 4.07 -7.68
CA GLU A 17 17.96 5.01 -8.69
C GLU A 17 16.62 5.66 -8.30
N ASN A 18 16.20 6.65 -9.07
CA ASN A 18 14.91 7.30 -8.84
C ASN A 18 13.77 6.34 -9.17
N ALA A 19 12.94 6.02 -8.18
CA ALA A 19 11.86 5.04 -8.28
C ALA A 19 10.85 5.37 -9.39
N LEU A 20 10.51 6.67 -9.60
CA LEU A 20 9.60 7.06 -10.68
C LEU A 20 10.21 6.79 -12.06
N LYS A 21 11.51 7.05 -12.24
CA LYS A 21 12.21 6.75 -13.50
C LYS A 21 12.35 5.25 -13.73
N PHE A 22 12.53 4.49 -12.64
CA PHE A 22 12.63 3.04 -12.69
C PHE A 22 11.31 2.43 -13.13
N ILE A 23 10.22 2.71 -12.41
CA ILE A 23 8.92 2.06 -12.63
C ILE A 23 8.32 2.38 -14.01
N ARG A 24 8.61 3.55 -14.59
CA ARG A 24 8.17 3.92 -15.94
C ARG A 24 8.67 3.00 -17.06
N LYS A 25 9.72 2.24 -16.80
CA LYS A 25 10.33 1.34 -17.79
C LYS A 25 9.80 -0.09 -17.69
N CYS A 26 9.06 -0.37 -16.61
CA CYS A 26 8.56 -1.70 -16.31
C CYS A 26 7.13 -1.87 -16.85
N GLU A 27 6.86 -2.99 -17.47
CA GLU A 27 5.55 -3.33 -18.00
C GLU A 27 5.28 -4.82 -17.78
N ASP A 28 4.19 -5.14 -17.07
CA ASP A 28 3.75 -6.51 -16.80
C ASP A 28 4.83 -7.42 -16.16
N GLU A 29 5.62 -6.85 -15.25
CA GLU A 29 6.78 -7.52 -14.65
C GLU A 29 6.51 -8.03 -13.22
N TYR A 30 5.69 -7.31 -12.44
CA TYR A 30 5.58 -7.53 -11.00
C TYR A 30 4.22 -8.10 -10.58
N ASP A 31 4.24 -9.07 -9.67
CA ASP A 31 3.04 -9.56 -8.99
C ASP A 31 2.63 -8.65 -7.83
N LEU A 32 3.63 -8.00 -7.19
CA LEU A 32 3.43 -7.14 -6.03
C LEU A 32 4.38 -5.94 -6.09
N ILE A 33 3.86 -4.74 -5.86
CA ILE A 33 4.63 -3.53 -5.64
C ILE A 33 4.35 -3.02 -4.22
N ILE A 34 5.41 -2.83 -3.44
CA ILE A 34 5.32 -2.25 -2.09
C ILE A 34 6.00 -0.87 -2.12
N VAL A 35 5.23 0.18 -1.87
CA VAL A 35 5.71 1.56 -1.82
C VAL A 35 5.83 1.98 -0.35
N ASP A 36 7.01 1.78 0.21
CA ASP A 36 7.39 2.26 1.54
C ASP A 36 8.25 3.51 1.37
N SER A 37 7.57 4.63 1.13
CA SER A 37 8.20 5.95 0.90
C SER A 37 8.26 6.76 2.19
N SER A 38 9.05 7.81 2.20
CA SER A 38 8.92 8.89 3.18
C SER A 38 7.64 9.71 2.93
N ASP A 39 7.39 10.73 3.77
CA ASP A 39 6.21 11.57 3.70
C ASP A 39 5.97 12.16 2.29
N PRO A 40 4.71 12.50 1.94
CA PRO A 40 4.32 12.98 0.60
C PRO A 40 4.77 14.42 0.32
N PHE A 41 5.85 14.86 0.96
CA PHE A 41 6.41 16.20 0.85
C PHE A 41 7.87 16.16 0.37
N GLY A 42 8.29 17.20 -0.36
CA GLY A 42 9.67 17.34 -0.83
C GLY A 42 10.09 16.27 -1.85
N PRO A 43 11.25 15.62 -1.69
CA PRO A 43 11.80 14.71 -2.71
C PRO A 43 10.91 13.52 -3.05
N SER A 44 10.03 13.10 -2.13
CA SER A 44 9.13 11.95 -2.30
C SER A 44 7.79 12.31 -2.94
N GLU A 45 7.46 13.58 -3.13
CA GLU A 45 6.18 14.04 -3.69
C GLU A 45 5.85 13.36 -5.03
N GLY A 46 6.88 13.07 -5.84
CA GLY A 46 6.74 12.36 -7.11
C GLY A 46 6.13 10.96 -6.99
N LEU A 47 6.27 10.29 -5.85
CA LEU A 47 5.75 8.94 -5.58
C LEU A 47 4.26 8.93 -5.17
N PHE A 48 3.65 10.10 -5.07
CA PHE A 48 2.23 10.27 -4.74
C PHE A 48 1.42 10.84 -5.92
N THR A 49 2.01 10.89 -7.11
CA THR A 49 1.37 11.43 -8.30
C THR A 49 0.50 10.39 -9.02
N ARG A 50 -0.52 10.85 -9.75
CA ARG A 50 -1.31 9.98 -10.64
C ARG A 50 -0.41 9.27 -11.66
N GLU A 51 0.62 9.93 -12.14
CA GLU A 51 1.59 9.36 -13.07
C GLU A 51 2.35 8.18 -12.47
N PHE A 52 2.80 8.31 -11.22
CA PHE A 52 3.46 7.23 -10.53
C PHE A 52 2.55 6.01 -10.34
N TYR A 53 1.32 6.22 -9.88
CA TYR A 53 0.36 5.12 -9.71
C TYR A 53 -0.03 4.48 -11.05
N GLY A 54 -0.15 5.28 -12.13
CA GLY A 54 -0.34 4.75 -13.48
C GLY A 54 0.84 3.89 -13.95
N SER A 55 2.07 4.34 -13.64
CA SER A 55 3.28 3.55 -13.94
C SER A 55 3.33 2.25 -13.14
N CYS A 56 2.96 2.28 -11.85
CA CYS A 56 2.83 1.08 -11.03
C CYS A 56 1.76 0.13 -11.59
N TYR A 57 0.62 0.67 -12.04
CA TYR A 57 -0.41 -0.12 -12.68
C TYR A 57 0.12 -0.85 -13.92
N ASN A 58 0.83 -0.16 -14.81
CA ASN A 58 1.40 -0.77 -16.02
C ASN A 58 2.48 -1.80 -15.71
N ALA A 59 3.28 -1.56 -14.68
CA ALA A 59 4.35 -2.46 -14.26
C ALA A 59 3.84 -3.75 -13.59
N LEU A 60 2.61 -3.72 -13.05
CA LEU A 60 1.96 -4.88 -12.44
C LEU A 60 1.37 -5.80 -13.50
N ARG A 61 1.49 -7.10 -13.28
CA ARG A 61 0.82 -8.15 -14.06
C ARG A 61 -0.70 -8.05 -13.95
N GLU A 62 -1.42 -8.83 -14.76
CA GLU A 62 -2.88 -8.82 -14.88
C GLU A 62 -3.62 -8.96 -13.54
N ASP A 63 -3.05 -9.66 -12.58
CA ASP A 63 -3.60 -9.89 -11.25
C ASP A 63 -2.77 -9.24 -10.12
N GLY A 64 -1.91 -8.30 -10.49
CA GLY A 64 -0.97 -7.66 -9.58
C GLY A 64 -1.62 -6.77 -8.54
N ILE A 65 -0.90 -6.62 -7.43
CA ILE A 65 -1.32 -5.85 -6.25
C ILE A 65 -0.26 -4.78 -5.94
N MET A 66 -0.70 -3.60 -5.59
CA MET A 66 0.14 -2.55 -5.00
C MET A 66 -0.32 -2.24 -3.58
N VAL A 67 0.64 -2.07 -2.68
CA VAL A 67 0.40 -1.48 -1.34
C VAL A 67 1.30 -0.28 -1.14
N ASN A 68 0.80 0.75 -0.47
CA ASN A 68 1.57 1.96 -0.19
C ASN A 68 1.25 2.52 1.20
N GLN A 69 2.22 3.16 1.83
CA GLN A 69 1.95 3.93 3.04
C GLN A 69 1.21 5.23 2.69
N GLN A 70 0.25 5.62 3.54
CA GLN A 70 -0.58 6.80 3.32
C GLN A 70 -0.57 7.82 4.46
N GLY A 71 0.02 7.50 5.60
CA GLY A 71 0.16 8.43 6.72
C GLY A 71 -0.93 8.30 7.78
N SER A 72 -1.09 9.35 8.58
CA SER A 72 -2.04 9.44 9.68
C SER A 72 -3.27 10.28 9.30
N PRO A 73 -4.49 9.90 9.70
CA PRO A 73 -5.68 10.71 9.45
C PRO A 73 -5.88 11.85 10.49
N PHE A 74 -5.03 11.94 11.52
CA PHE A 74 -5.26 12.84 12.65
C PHE A 74 -4.63 14.23 12.50
N TYR A 75 -3.67 14.38 11.59
CA TYR A 75 -3.04 15.67 11.31
C TYR A 75 -3.56 16.19 9.98
N ALA A 76 -3.97 17.45 9.91
CA ALA A 76 -4.67 18.04 8.76
C ALA A 76 -3.90 17.90 7.43
N GLU A 77 -2.59 18.10 7.47
CA GLU A 77 -1.73 17.98 6.28
C GLU A 77 -1.64 16.53 5.80
N ASP A 78 -1.41 15.59 6.73
CA ASP A 78 -1.34 14.16 6.45
C ASP A 78 -2.69 13.63 5.95
N ALA A 79 -3.79 14.02 6.59
CA ALA A 79 -5.14 13.65 6.19
C ALA A 79 -5.46 14.10 4.77
N THR A 80 -5.11 15.33 4.41
CA THR A 80 -5.28 15.86 3.06
C THR A 80 -4.42 15.10 2.03
N ALA A 81 -3.19 14.79 2.39
CA ALA A 81 -2.29 14.03 1.54
C ALA A 81 -2.78 12.59 1.34
N MET A 82 -3.27 11.95 2.41
CA MET A 82 -3.88 10.62 2.39
C MET A 82 -5.12 10.58 1.47
N GLN A 83 -6.06 11.51 1.63
CA GLN A 83 -7.25 11.62 0.77
C GLN A 83 -6.86 11.79 -0.71
N ARG A 84 -5.89 12.66 -1.01
CA ARG A 84 -5.39 12.89 -2.37
C ARG A 84 -4.72 11.65 -2.95
N SER A 85 -3.93 10.94 -2.15
CA SER A 85 -3.30 9.69 -2.56
C SER A 85 -4.34 8.62 -2.87
N HIS A 86 -5.30 8.43 -1.97
CA HIS A 86 -6.39 7.47 -2.14
C HIS A 86 -7.22 7.78 -3.42
N GLN A 87 -7.62 9.01 -3.66
CA GLN A 87 -8.35 9.42 -4.86
C GLN A 87 -7.59 9.06 -6.15
N ARG A 88 -6.28 9.34 -6.18
CA ARG A 88 -5.43 9.04 -7.34
C ARG A 88 -5.35 7.54 -7.60
N ILE A 89 -5.25 6.74 -6.54
CA ILE A 89 -5.22 5.28 -6.62
C ILE A 89 -6.59 4.75 -7.07
N ALA A 90 -7.67 5.20 -6.46
CA ALA A 90 -9.04 4.77 -6.78
C ALA A 90 -9.46 5.09 -8.23
N THR A 91 -8.90 6.16 -8.81
CA THR A 91 -9.11 6.48 -10.23
C THR A 91 -8.20 5.69 -11.19
N THR A 92 -7.22 4.97 -10.67
CA THR A 92 -6.24 4.22 -11.48
C THR A 92 -6.50 2.70 -11.43
N PHE A 93 -6.87 2.18 -10.26
CA PHE A 93 -7.08 0.75 -10.02
C PHE A 93 -8.58 0.41 -9.90
N PRO A 94 -9.02 -0.72 -10.44
CA PRO A 94 -10.41 -1.16 -10.30
C PRO A 94 -10.80 -1.53 -8.87
N ILE A 95 -9.83 -1.92 -8.05
CA ILE A 95 -10.03 -2.21 -6.63
C ILE A 95 -9.05 -1.37 -5.83
N SER A 96 -9.58 -0.46 -5.00
CA SER A 96 -8.82 0.38 -4.09
C SER A 96 -9.45 0.33 -2.71
N LYS A 97 -8.67 0.03 -1.69
CA LYS A 97 -9.07 -0.02 -0.29
C LYS A 97 -8.00 0.60 0.59
N VAL A 98 -8.39 1.06 1.76
CA VAL A 98 -7.47 1.53 2.80
C VAL A 98 -7.54 0.57 3.97
N TYR A 99 -6.39 0.28 4.56
CA TYR A 99 -6.31 -0.51 5.79
C TYR A 99 -5.46 0.21 6.84
N GLN A 100 -5.69 -0.15 8.08
CA GLN A 100 -5.05 0.45 9.24
C GLN A 100 -4.06 -0.49 9.90
N ALA A 101 -3.01 0.07 10.49
CA ALA A 101 -2.11 -0.64 11.36
C ALA A 101 -1.65 0.25 12.53
N HIS A 102 -1.29 -0.38 13.64
CA HIS A 102 -0.70 0.31 14.79
C HIS A 102 0.81 0.28 14.68
N ILE A 103 1.43 1.46 14.53
CA ILE A 103 2.87 1.66 14.41
C ILE A 103 3.33 2.55 15.57
N PRO A 104 3.69 1.97 16.73
CA PRO A 104 3.97 2.74 17.95
C PRO A 104 5.13 3.74 17.85
N THR A 105 5.98 3.59 16.84
CA THR A 105 7.12 4.48 16.58
C THR A 105 6.73 5.77 15.86
N PHE A 106 5.53 5.85 15.28
CA PHE A 106 5.00 7.06 14.68
C PHE A 106 4.16 7.86 15.68
N ALA A 107 4.14 9.19 15.52
CA ALA A 107 3.58 10.12 16.51
C ALA A 107 2.14 9.81 16.93
N ALA A 108 1.27 9.39 16.00
CA ALA A 108 -0.11 9.04 16.31
C ALA A 108 -0.30 7.55 16.68
N GLY A 109 0.69 6.71 16.45
CA GLY A 109 0.58 5.27 16.67
C GLY A 109 -0.41 4.55 15.74
N TYR A 110 -1.21 5.30 14.99
CA TYR A 110 -2.23 4.82 14.06
C TYR A 110 -1.85 5.24 12.63
N TRP A 111 -1.71 4.29 11.75
CA TRP A 111 -1.20 4.53 10.41
C TRP A 111 -2.03 3.85 9.35
N LEU A 112 -2.14 4.50 8.19
CA LEU A 112 -2.94 4.04 7.08
C LEU A 112 -2.06 3.57 5.92
N PHE A 113 -2.57 2.57 5.24
CA PHE A 113 -1.97 1.99 4.05
C PHE A 113 -3.03 1.83 2.97
N GLY A 114 -2.66 2.11 1.73
CA GLY A 114 -3.47 1.81 0.57
C GLY A 114 -3.24 0.38 0.09
N PHE A 115 -4.31 -0.25 -0.35
CA PHE A 115 -4.32 -1.51 -1.09
C PHE A 115 -4.97 -1.25 -2.44
N ALA A 116 -4.25 -1.52 -3.51
CA ALA A 116 -4.75 -1.38 -4.87
C ALA A 116 -4.53 -2.69 -5.64
N SER A 117 -5.52 -3.17 -6.35
CA SER A 117 -5.45 -4.43 -7.06
C SER A 117 -6.12 -4.35 -8.42
N LYS A 118 -5.57 -5.06 -9.40
CA LYS A 118 -6.20 -5.25 -10.70
C LYS A 118 -7.33 -6.27 -10.66
N LYS A 119 -7.33 -7.20 -9.69
CA LYS A 119 -8.23 -8.35 -9.70
C LYS A 119 -8.77 -8.74 -8.32
N TYR A 120 -7.91 -8.84 -7.30
CA TYR A 120 -8.28 -9.43 -6.02
C TYR A 120 -8.78 -8.41 -5.02
N HIS A 121 -9.95 -8.68 -4.42
CA HIS A 121 -10.45 -7.92 -3.29
C HIS A 121 -9.80 -8.40 -1.99
N PRO A 122 -9.27 -7.51 -1.12
CA PRO A 122 -8.44 -7.93 0.01
C PRO A 122 -9.16 -8.78 1.06
N ILE A 123 -10.48 -8.69 1.15
CA ILE A 123 -11.27 -9.49 2.10
C ILE A 123 -11.91 -10.68 1.39
N ASN A 124 -12.58 -10.45 0.25
CA ASN A 124 -13.41 -11.47 -0.38
C ASN A 124 -12.58 -12.60 -1.02
N ASP A 125 -11.36 -12.26 -1.50
CA ASP A 125 -10.46 -13.21 -2.15
C ASP A 125 -9.32 -13.68 -1.23
N LEU A 126 -9.43 -13.40 0.09
CA LEU A 126 -8.47 -13.89 1.08
C LEU A 126 -8.61 -15.41 1.25
N ASP A 127 -7.60 -16.16 0.86
CA ASP A 127 -7.51 -17.58 1.16
C ASP A 127 -6.87 -17.83 2.54
N ALA A 128 -7.69 -17.72 3.57
CA ALA A 128 -7.26 -17.95 4.96
C ALA A 128 -6.82 -19.40 5.21
N ASN A 129 -7.41 -20.37 4.48
CA ASN A 129 -7.05 -21.79 4.64
C ASN A 129 -5.66 -22.07 4.06
N GLN A 130 -5.38 -21.52 2.87
CA GLN A 130 -4.05 -21.63 2.27
C GLN A 130 -2.99 -20.97 3.17
N TRP A 131 -3.23 -19.76 3.68
CA TRP A 131 -2.33 -19.11 4.61
C TRP A 131 -2.05 -19.98 5.85
N ASN A 132 -3.10 -20.50 6.48
CA ASN A 132 -2.96 -21.33 7.68
C ASN A 132 -2.21 -22.64 7.37
N ALA A 133 -2.40 -23.23 6.20
CA ALA A 133 -1.70 -24.44 5.75
C ALA A 133 -0.18 -24.25 5.59
N LEU A 134 0.27 -23.03 5.28
CA LEU A 134 1.70 -22.69 5.22
C LEU A 134 2.40 -22.79 6.60
N ASN A 135 1.63 -22.84 7.68
CA ASN A 135 2.12 -22.92 9.06
C ASN A 135 3.25 -21.89 9.37
N MET A 136 3.16 -20.72 8.79
CA MET A 136 4.14 -19.65 8.97
C MET A 136 4.01 -19.01 10.35
N ARG A 137 5.11 -18.95 11.08
CA ARG A 137 5.15 -18.31 12.38
C ARG A 137 5.36 -16.81 12.24
N THR A 138 4.27 -16.04 12.38
CA THR A 138 4.30 -14.58 12.40
C THR A 138 4.03 -14.03 13.81
N ARG A 139 4.59 -12.86 14.14
CA ARG A 139 4.38 -12.19 15.44
C ARG A 139 3.24 -11.17 15.41
N TYR A 140 2.90 -10.67 14.25
CA TYR A 140 1.91 -9.61 14.07
C TYR A 140 0.71 -10.08 13.25
N TYR A 141 0.94 -10.67 12.10
CA TYR A 141 -0.10 -11.01 11.15
C TYR A 141 -0.91 -12.23 11.57
N THR A 142 -2.24 -12.14 11.43
CA THR A 142 -3.18 -13.26 11.40
C THR A 142 -4.24 -12.96 10.36
N THR A 143 -4.91 -13.99 9.83
CA THR A 143 -6.01 -13.80 8.86
C THR A 143 -7.18 -13.00 9.42
N ARG A 144 -7.43 -13.08 10.75
CA ARG A 144 -8.44 -12.26 11.43
C ARG A 144 -8.00 -10.79 11.54
N LEU A 145 -6.74 -10.54 11.86
CA LEU A 145 -6.18 -9.19 11.86
C LEU A 145 -6.22 -8.58 10.46
N HIS A 146 -5.92 -9.37 9.41
CA HIS A 146 -6.02 -8.94 8.02
C HIS A 146 -7.41 -8.38 7.71
N VAL A 147 -8.45 -9.16 7.97
CA VAL A 147 -9.83 -8.72 7.75
C VAL A 147 -10.18 -7.49 8.61
N GLY A 148 -9.84 -7.51 9.91
CA GLY A 148 -10.11 -6.41 10.83
C GLY A 148 -9.40 -5.11 10.46
N ALA A 149 -8.24 -5.18 9.80
CA ALA A 149 -7.49 -3.99 9.39
C ALA A 149 -8.23 -3.15 8.33
N PHE A 150 -9.13 -3.76 7.55
CA PHE A 150 -9.94 -3.06 6.54
C PHE A 150 -11.26 -2.49 7.06
N TYR A 151 -11.65 -2.78 8.31
CA TYR A 151 -12.79 -2.14 8.96
C TYR A 151 -12.33 -0.87 9.66
N LEU A 152 -12.62 0.27 9.04
CA LEU A 152 -12.14 1.58 9.47
C LEU A 152 -13.16 2.27 10.39
N PRO A 153 -12.72 3.19 11.26
CA PRO A 153 -13.62 4.08 11.99
C PRO A 153 -14.51 4.90 11.05
N ALA A 154 -15.75 5.17 11.46
CA ALA A 154 -16.74 5.87 10.62
C ALA A 154 -16.26 7.22 10.07
N PHE A 155 -15.54 8.02 10.87
CA PHE A 155 -15.00 9.30 10.41
C PHE A 155 -14.03 9.13 9.24
N LEU A 156 -13.26 8.06 9.25
CA LEU A 156 -12.28 7.78 8.21
C LEU A 156 -12.95 7.26 6.93
N GLU A 157 -13.97 6.42 7.06
CA GLU A 157 -14.79 6.00 5.91
C GLU A 157 -15.47 7.21 5.25
N GLU A 158 -15.93 8.17 6.04
CA GLU A 158 -16.51 9.42 5.54
C GLU A 158 -15.47 10.24 4.76
N MET A 159 -14.29 10.44 5.34
CA MET A 159 -13.17 11.16 4.68
C MET A 159 -12.76 10.53 3.33
N LEU A 160 -12.76 9.20 3.24
CA LEU A 160 -12.42 8.51 1.99
C LEU A 160 -13.54 8.64 0.95
N ARG A 161 -14.80 8.50 1.37
CA ARG A 161 -15.97 8.66 0.49
C ARG A 161 -16.04 10.04 -0.15
N GLU A 162 -15.71 11.11 0.58
CA GLU A 162 -15.68 12.48 0.06
C GLU A 162 -14.81 12.66 -1.18
N VAL A 163 -13.79 11.85 -1.36
CA VAL A 163 -12.84 11.93 -2.49
C VAL A 163 -13.07 10.86 -3.55
N GLU A 164 -13.78 9.79 -3.25
CA GLU A 164 -14.20 8.77 -4.22
C GLU A 164 -15.36 9.26 -5.09
N GLU A 165 -16.24 10.12 -4.55
CA GLU A 165 -17.42 10.65 -5.24
C GLU A 165 -17.12 11.87 -6.15
N LYS A 166 -15.89 12.38 -6.16
CA LYS A 166 -15.43 13.52 -6.98
C LYS A 166 -14.61 13.06 -8.18
#